data_b42ba68c9137a36ccbe591717f96a372
#
_entry.id   b42ba68c9137a36ccbe591717f96a372
#
_cell.length_a   1.000
_cell.length_b   1.000
_cell.length_c   1.000
_cell.angle_alpha   90.00
_cell.angle_beta   90.00
_cell.angle_gamma   90.00
#
_symmetry.space_group_name_H-M   'P 1'
#
loop_
_entity.id
_entity.type
_entity.pdbx_description
1 polymer ?
#
loop_
_entity_poly.entity_id
_entity_poly.type
_entity_poly.pdbx_seq_one_letter_code
_entity_poly.pdbx_strand_id
1 'polypeptide(L)'
;MVPLSFAGEEWLLCEGRAVYWPREQALLVADLHLEKASFFAQHGQPLPPYDSRETLERVAMAIRATGARRVITLGDNFHDPRGATRLEPHACGMLEALTRAIDWVWITGNHDVGKDGSIADAPRYANCGGTLVEELEVGGVILRHMAKKGETRPELSGHFHPRLQVTVQRRRIVRPCAVVSANENADGSRSGRMILPAFGALTAGMSAADPAILKALQPARAIDALVPAAGRLARFPLWREAA
;
A
#
# COMPACT_ATOMS: atom_id res chain seq x y z
N MET A 1 -0.21 16.77 -1.66
CA MET A 1 -0.94 15.97 -0.66
C MET A 1 -2.36 16.49 -0.57
N VAL A 2 -3.36 15.61 -0.41
CA VAL A 2 -4.78 15.97 -0.41
C VAL A 2 -5.42 15.37 0.85
N PRO A 3 -6.15 16.16 1.67
CA PRO A 3 -6.77 15.68 2.89
C PRO A 3 -7.89 14.70 2.60
N LEU A 4 -8.03 13.70 3.48
CA LEU A 4 -9.05 12.67 3.48
C LEU A 4 -9.46 12.40 4.93
N SER A 5 -10.75 12.52 5.25
CA SER A 5 -11.29 12.03 6.52
C SER A 5 -11.61 10.54 6.38
N PHE A 6 -11.04 9.71 7.25
CA PHE A 6 -11.21 8.26 7.28
C PHE A 6 -11.07 7.75 8.70
N ALA A 7 -11.98 6.87 9.14
CA ALA A 7 -11.98 6.28 10.48
C ALA A 7 -11.92 7.29 11.63
N GLY A 8 -12.60 8.43 11.48
CA GLY A 8 -12.59 9.51 12.49
C GLY A 8 -11.30 10.33 12.56
N GLU A 9 -10.35 10.06 11.68
CA GLU A 9 -9.03 10.68 11.61
C GLU A 9 -8.86 11.47 10.31
N GLU A 10 -7.90 12.40 10.32
CA GLU A 10 -7.46 13.11 9.13
C GLU A 10 -6.20 12.44 8.55
N TRP A 11 -6.27 12.12 7.28
CA TRP A 11 -5.20 11.49 6.51
C TRP A 11 -4.84 12.37 5.32
N LEU A 12 -3.64 12.23 4.79
CA LEU A 12 -3.20 12.93 3.59
C LEU A 12 -2.84 11.92 2.50
N LEU A 13 -3.62 11.86 1.42
CA LEU A 13 -3.25 11.12 0.22
C LEU A 13 -2.14 11.85 -0.51
N CYS A 14 -1.01 11.17 -0.72
CA CYS A 14 0.11 11.68 -1.49
C CYS A 14 -0.07 11.29 -2.97
N GLU A 15 0.29 12.17 -3.90
CA GLU A 15 0.24 11.89 -5.34
C GLU A 15 1.10 10.68 -5.73
N GLY A 16 2.15 10.39 -4.93
CA GLY A 16 3.05 9.24 -5.07
C GLY A 16 2.48 7.91 -4.59
N ARG A 17 1.17 7.75 -4.41
CA ARG A 17 0.48 6.51 -3.99
C ARG A 17 0.67 6.13 -2.51
N ALA A 18 1.22 7.00 -1.69
CA ALA A 18 1.33 6.82 -0.24
C ALA A 18 0.19 7.52 0.49
N VAL A 19 -0.01 7.15 1.75
CA VAL A 19 -0.87 7.86 2.68
C VAL A 19 -0.05 8.30 3.87
N TYR A 20 -0.18 9.55 4.26
CA TYR A 20 0.42 10.06 5.48
C TYR A 20 -0.64 10.23 6.57
N TRP A 21 -0.33 9.74 7.77
CA TRP A 21 -1.16 9.86 8.97
C TRP A 21 -0.51 10.86 9.94
N PRO A 22 -0.99 12.11 9.97
CA PRO A 22 -0.34 13.18 10.74
C PRO A 22 -0.24 12.89 12.24
N ARG A 23 -1.30 12.36 12.87
CA ARG A 23 -1.30 12.06 14.31
C ARG A 23 -0.20 11.08 14.69
N GLU A 24 0.01 10.05 13.90
CA GLU A 24 1.01 9.01 14.14
C GLU A 24 2.38 9.36 13.52
N GLN A 25 2.48 10.47 12.81
CA GLN A 25 3.64 10.86 12.00
C GLN A 25 4.11 9.72 11.08
N ALA A 26 3.18 8.91 10.61
CA ALA A 26 3.42 7.69 9.87
C ALA A 26 3.11 7.84 8.37
N LEU A 27 4.06 7.44 7.54
CA LEU A 27 3.88 7.24 6.11
C LEU A 27 3.54 5.77 5.86
N LEU A 28 2.41 5.52 5.22
CA LEU A 28 1.96 4.17 4.86
C LEU A 28 2.09 3.97 3.35
N VAL A 29 2.73 2.88 2.97
CA VAL A 29 2.92 2.45 1.59
C VAL A 29 2.59 0.96 1.47
N ALA A 30 2.08 0.52 0.33
CA ALA A 30 1.73 -0.88 0.10
C ALA A 30 2.47 -1.44 -1.11
N ASP A 31 2.75 -2.74 -1.09
CA ASP A 31 3.17 -3.49 -2.28
C ASP A 31 4.38 -2.86 -2.98
N LEU A 32 5.51 -2.79 -2.27
CA LEU A 32 6.76 -2.24 -2.81
C LEU A 32 7.31 -3.13 -3.92
N HIS A 33 7.15 -4.45 -3.78
CA HIS A 33 7.66 -5.47 -4.69
C HIS A 33 9.10 -5.21 -5.13
N LEU A 34 9.98 -4.91 -4.16
CA LEU A 34 11.40 -4.77 -4.43
C LEU A 34 11.95 -6.04 -5.10
N GLU A 35 12.96 -5.87 -5.96
CA GLU A 35 13.61 -6.97 -6.69
C GLU A 35 12.72 -7.75 -7.67
N LYS A 36 11.68 -7.10 -8.18
CA LYS A 36 10.83 -7.69 -9.21
C LYS A 36 11.58 -7.86 -10.53
N ALA A 37 12.36 -6.88 -10.94
CA ALA A 37 13.15 -6.98 -12.17
C ALA A 37 14.16 -8.12 -12.10
N SER A 38 14.87 -8.27 -10.98
CA SER A 38 15.82 -9.36 -10.79
C SER A 38 15.16 -10.74 -10.78
N PHE A 39 13.96 -10.86 -10.20
CA PHE A 39 13.17 -12.09 -10.26
C PHE A 39 12.86 -12.49 -11.71
N PHE A 40 12.33 -11.55 -12.52
CA PHE A 40 12.01 -11.84 -13.93
C PHE A 40 13.27 -12.13 -14.75
N ALA A 41 14.38 -11.46 -14.48
CA ALA A 41 15.65 -11.72 -15.14
C ALA A 41 16.15 -13.17 -14.90
N GLN A 42 16.00 -13.70 -13.68
CA GLN A 42 16.33 -15.10 -13.36
C GLN A 42 15.44 -16.11 -14.12
N HIS A 43 14.27 -15.67 -14.57
CA HIS A 43 13.32 -16.49 -15.35
C HIS A 43 13.37 -16.21 -16.85
N GLY A 44 14.46 -15.61 -17.34
CA GLY A 44 14.67 -15.35 -18.77
C GLY A 44 13.86 -14.18 -19.32
N GLN A 45 13.27 -13.34 -18.48
CA GLN A 45 12.50 -12.17 -18.86
C GLN A 45 13.12 -10.88 -18.29
N PRO A 46 14.22 -10.36 -18.88
CA PRO A 46 14.91 -9.20 -18.36
C PRO A 46 14.02 -7.95 -18.43
N LEU A 47 13.85 -7.29 -17.29
CA LEU A 47 13.20 -5.99 -17.13
C LEU A 47 14.25 -4.96 -16.74
N PRO A 48 14.00 -3.65 -16.91
CA PRO A 48 14.90 -2.61 -16.45
C PRO A 48 15.22 -2.77 -14.94
N PRO A 49 16.52 -2.91 -14.53
CA PRO A 49 16.90 -3.32 -13.18
C PRO A 49 16.95 -2.15 -12.19
N TYR A 50 16.03 -1.19 -12.31
CA TYR A 50 16.01 0.04 -11.49
C TYR A 50 14.82 0.13 -10.54
N ASP A 51 13.98 -0.89 -10.51
CA ASP A 51 12.71 -0.90 -9.78
C ASP A 51 12.89 -0.72 -8.26
N SER A 52 13.82 -1.41 -7.64
CA SER A 52 14.10 -1.28 -6.21
C SER A 52 14.62 0.11 -5.87
N ARG A 53 15.61 0.60 -6.63
CA ARG A 53 16.19 1.92 -6.45
C ARG A 53 15.11 3.01 -6.61
N GLU A 54 14.36 2.99 -7.71
CA GLU A 54 13.30 3.97 -7.97
C GLU A 54 12.22 3.94 -6.88
N THR A 55 11.86 2.76 -6.40
CA THR A 55 10.88 2.60 -5.31
C THR A 55 11.40 3.24 -4.02
N LEU A 56 12.64 2.98 -3.62
CA LEU A 56 13.26 3.53 -2.42
C LEU A 56 13.48 5.06 -2.53
N GLU A 57 13.85 5.58 -3.70
CA GLU A 57 13.92 7.02 -3.97
C GLU A 57 12.55 7.69 -3.77
N ARG A 58 11.46 7.06 -4.26
CA ARG A 58 10.09 7.55 -4.04
C ARG A 58 9.71 7.56 -2.56
N VAL A 59 10.09 6.52 -1.79
CA VAL A 59 9.88 6.49 -0.33
C VAL A 59 10.62 7.64 0.33
N ALA A 60 11.91 7.82 0.02
CA ALA A 60 12.71 8.92 0.57
C ALA A 60 12.10 10.30 0.28
N MET A 61 11.62 10.51 -0.96
CA MET A 61 10.92 11.74 -1.33
C MET A 61 9.62 11.93 -0.56
N ALA A 62 8.84 10.87 -0.36
CA ALA A 62 7.58 10.94 0.39
C ALA A 62 7.85 11.24 1.89
N ILE A 63 8.86 10.63 2.50
CA ILE A 63 9.32 10.93 3.85
C ILE A 63 9.68 12.42 3.97
N ARG A 64 10.51 12.92 3.06
CA ARG A 64 10.92 14.33 3.04
C ARG A 64 9.74 15.28 2.88
N ALA A 65 8.79 14.95 2.01
CA ALA A 65 7.62 15.78 1.73
C ALA A 65 6.62 15.84 2.89
N THR A 66 6.52 14.75 3.70
CA THR A 66 5.57 14.62 4.80
C THR A 66 6.17 14.95 6.15
N GLY A 67 7.50 14.86 6.29
CA GLY A 67 8.17 14.92 7.59
C GLY A 67 7.89 13.68 8.46
N ALA A 68 7.51 12.55 7.84
CA ALA A 68 7.21 11.31 8.55
C ALA A 68 8.40 10.85 9.41
N ARG A 69 8.10 10.34 10.59
CA ARG A 69 9.07 9.75 11.53
C ARG A 69 8.94 8.23 11.62
N ARG A 70 7.87 7.70 11.03
CA ARG A 70 7.60 6.27 10.93
C ARG A 70 7.23 5.93 9.49
N VAL A 71 7.66 4.77 9.00
CA VAL A 71 7.20 4.17 7.76
C VAL A 71 6.58 2.81 8.09
N ILE A 72 5.38 2.55 7.58
CA ILE A 72 4.70 1.26 7.71
C ILE A 72 4.42 0.74 6.31
N THR A 73 4.98 -0.42 5.97
CA THR A 73 4.72 -1.08 4.70
C THR A 73 3.61 -2.11 4.88
N LEU A 74 2.62 -2.11 4.00
CA LEU A 74 1.44 -2.98 4.08
C LEU A 74 1.63 -4.26 3.24
N GLY A 75 2.76 -4.95 3.44
CA GLY A 75 3.06 -6.24 2.83
C GLY A 75 3.53 -6.19 1.38
N ASP A 76 3.89 -7.37 0.85
CA ASP A 76 4.52 -7.56 -0.44
C ASP A 76 5.71 -6.62 -0.64
N ASN A 77 6.60 -6.64 0.35
CA ASN A 77 7.75 -5.75 0.43
C ASN A 77 8.78 -6.12 -0.64
N PHE A 78 9.02 -7.42 -0.80
CA PHE A 78 9.79 -7.98 -1.89
C PHE A 78 8.88 -8.75 -2.85
N HIS A 79 9.35 -8.94 -4.09
CA HIS A 79 8.55 -9.65 -5.10
C HIS A 79 8.50 -11.17 -4.88
N ASP A 80 9.46 -11.71 -4.17
CA ASP A 80 9.53 -13.11 -3.74
C ASP A 80 10.35 -13.23 -2.45
N PRO A 81 10.24 -14.37 -1.72
CA PRO A 81 10.91 -14.54 -0.44
C PRO A 81 12.44 -14.40 -0.45
N ARG A 82 13.10 -14.49 -1.60
CA ARG A 82 14.54 -14.32 -1.77
C ARG A 82 14.94 -12.91 -2.23
N GLY A 83 13.99 -12.00 -2.41
CA GLY A 83 14.24 -10.65 -2.93
C GLY A 83 15.32 -9.91 -2.14
N ALA A 84 15.24 -9.92 -0.82
CA ALA A 84 16.20 -9.23 0.04
C ALA A 84 17.67 -9.61 -0.21
N THR A 85 17.94 -10.85 -0.67
CA THR A 85 19.33 -11.30 -0.98
C THR A 85 19.83 -10.87 -2.35
N ARG A 86 18.97 -10.32 -3.17
CA ARG A 86 19.32 -9.87 -4.52
C ARG A 86 19.46 -8.37 -4.65
N LEU A 87 19.14 -7.61 -3.57
CA LEU A 87 19.29 -6.15 -3.58
C LEU A 87 20.71 -5.78 -4.02
N GLU A 88 20.78 -4.98 -5.07
CA GLU A 88 22.08 -4.47 -5.51
C GLU A 88 22.66 -3.50 -4.46
N PRO A 89 23.99 -3.32 -4.40
CA PRO A 89 24.66 -2.62 -3.31
C PRO A 89 24.13 -1.21 -3.06
N HIS A 90 23.74 -0.47 -4.09
CA HIS A 90 23.22 0.88 -3.94
C HIS A 90 21.82 0.88 -3.30
N ALA A 91 20.90 0.04 -3.78
CA ALA A 91 19.56 -0.09 -3.20
C ALA A 91 19.62 -0.62 -1.76
N CYS A 92 20.52 -1.56 -1.49
CA CYS A 92 20.80 -2.07 -0.14
C CYS A 92 21.23 -0.93 0.80
N GLY A 93 22.22 -0.14 0.40
CA GLY A 93 22.69 1.00 1.19
C GLY A 93 21.62 2.08 1.40
N MET A 94 20.77 2.32 0.40
CA MET A 94 19.62 3.23 0.56
C MET A 94 18.62 2.71 1.57
N LEU A 95 18.25 1.43 1.51
CA LEU A 95 17.31 0.81 2.42
C LEU A 95 17.84 0.83 3.86
N GLU A 96 19.12 0.46 4.06
CA GLU A 96 19.78 0.54 5.36
C GLU A 96 19.81 1.96 5.93
N ALA A 97 20.06 2.96 5.10
CA ALA A 97 20.04 4.35 5.53
C ALA A 97 18.63 4.80 5.97
N LEU A 98 17.59 4.42 5.22
CA LEU A 98 16.19 4.73 5.53
C LEU A 98 15.74 4.05 6.83
N THR A 99 15.96 2.76 6.97
CA THR A 99 15.53 1.98 8.15
C THR A 99 16.31 2.33 9.41
N ARG A 100 17.51 2.90 9.28
CA ARG A 100 18.30 3.43 10.41
C ARG A 100 17.85 4.84 10.84
N ALA A 101 17.37 5.63 9.89
CA ALA A 101 16.99 7.02 10.14
C ALA A 101 15.55 7.17 10.65
N ILE A 102 14.68 6.19 10.38
CA ILE A 102 13.23 6.25 10.63
C ILE A 102 12.76 4.96 11.29
N ASP A 103 11.78 5.06 12.18
CA ASP A 103 11.06 3.89 12.70
C ASP A 103 10.34 3.18 11.54
N TRP A 104 10.83 1.99 11.19
CA TRP A 104 10.34 1.25 10.03
C TRP A 104 9.69 -0.05 10.46
N VAL A 105 8.41 -0.21 10.07
CA VAL A 105 7.64 -1.42 10.34
C VAL A 105 7.30 -2.10 9.01
N TRP A 106 7.72 -3.35 8.91
CA TRP A 106 7.38 -4.25 7.81
C TRP A 106 6.17 -5.09 8.20
N ILE A 107 5.03 -4.91 7.55
CA ILE A 107 3.94 -5.89 7.58
C ILE A 107 4.24 -6.92 6.49
N THR A 108 4.07 -8.21 6.80
CA THR A 108 4.29 -9.27 5.82
C THR A 108 3.13 -9.40 4.86
N GLY A 109 3.45 -9.65 3.58
CA GLY A 109 2.49 -10.02 2.53
C GLY A 109 2.69 -11.45 2.05
N ASN A 110 1.85 -11.89 1.13
CA ASN A 110 1.91 -13.25 0.60
C ASN A 110 3.16 -13.53 -0.27
N HIS A 111 3.80 -12.49 -0.81
CA HIS A 111 5.08 -12.60 -1.51
C HIS A 111 6.28 -12.67 -0.57
N ASP A 112 6.10 -12.23 0.68
CA ASP A 112 7.17 -12.22 1.69
C ASP A 112 7.30 -13.56 2.43
N VAL A 113 6.29 -14.45 2.33
CA VAL A 113 6.26 -15.77 2.98
C VAL A 113 6.54 -16.90 1.99
N GLY A 114 7.24 -17.93 2.47
CA GLY A 114 7.48 -19.15 1.71
C GLY A 114 6.22 -20.01 1.54
N LYS A 115 6.30 -21.00 0.65
CA LYS A 115 5.17 -21.92 0.37
C LYS A 115 4.71 -22.73 1.59
N ASP A 116 5.56 -22.86 2.59
CA ASP A 116 5.29 -23.54 3.87
C ASP A 116 4.69 -22.61 4.94
N GLY A 117 4.39 -21.37 4.58
CA GLY A 117 3.87 -20.35 5.50
C GLY A 117 4.93 -19.78 6.44
N SER A 118 6.19 -20.23 6.36
CA SER A 118 7.28 -19.61 7.09
C SER A 118 7.55 -18.23 6.48
N ILE A 119 7.85 -17.25 7.34
CA ILE A 119 8.52 -16.02 6.89
C ILE A 119 9.91 -16.47 6.45
N ALA A 120 10.06 -16.75 5.17
CA ALA A 120 11.10 -17.59 4.62
C ALA A 120 12.52 -17.10 4.93
N ASP A 121 12.67 -15.86 5.34
CA ASP A 121 13.94 -15.27 5.71
C ASP A 121 13.83 -14.14 6.72
N ALA A 122 13.15 -14.39 7.86
CA ALA A 122 13.20 -13.47 9.00
C ALA A 122 14.64 -12.95 9.29
N PRO A 123 15.72 -13.78 9.15
CA PRO A 123 17.09 -13.31 9.23
C PRO A 123 17.48 -12.28 8.15
N ARG A 124 16.82 -12.25 7.01
CA ARG A 124 17.15 -11.35 5.89
C ARG A 124 16.49 -10.00 6.01
N TYR A 125 15.24 -9.97 6.52
CA TYR A 125 14.64 -8.71 6.95
C TYR A 125 15.44 -8.07 8.11
N ALA A 126 16.02 -8.88 9.00
CA ALA A 126 16.93 -8.39 10.03
C ALA A 126 18.11 -7.60 9.45
N ASN A 127 18.62 -8.00 8.28
CA ASN A 127 19.67 -7.25 7.59
C ASN A 127 19.17 -5.97 6.90
N CYS A 128 17.85 -5.87 6.64
CA CYS A 128 17.23 -4.66 6.09
C CYS A 128 16.89 -3.61 7.15
N GLY A 129 17.01 -3.95 8.44
CA GLY A 129 16.58 -3.09 9.56
C GLY A 129 15.05 -3.00 9.71
N GLY A 130 14.59 -2.32 10.75
CA GLY A 130 13.16 -2.18 11.07
C GLY A 130 12.58 -3.36 11.85
N THR A 131 11.27 -3.35 12.06
CA THR A 131 10.51 -4.37 12.81
C THR A 131 9.55 -5.10 11.89
N LEU A 132 9.54 -6.43 11.93
CA LEU A 132 8.68 -7.28 11.11
C LEU A 132 7.47 -7.75 11.94
N VAL A 133 6.25 -7.59 11.39
CA VAL A 133 4.99 -8.03 11.99
C VAL A 133 4.06 -8.58 10.92
N GLU A 134 3.08 -9.41 11.32
CA GLU A 134 2.03 -9.90 10.40
C GLU A 134 0.89 -8.89 10.25
N GLU A 135 0.57 -8.21 11.33
CA GLU A 135 -0.51 -7.24 11.45
C GLU A 135 -0.16 -6.24 12.55
N LEU A 136 -0.63 -5.01 12.44
CA LEU A 136 -0.43 -3.98 13.43
C LEU A 136 -1.73 -3.21 13.67
N GLU A 137 -2.08 -2.95 14.92
CA GLU A 137 -3.16 -2.03 15.27
C GLU A 137 -2.60 -0.75 15.85
N VAL A 138 -2.95 0.39 15.25
CA VAL A 138 -2.53 1.73 15.67
C VAL A 138 -3.76 2.62 15.72
N GLY A 139 -3.97 3.31 16.82
CA GLY A 139 -5.08 4.28 16.96
C GLY A 139 -6.47 3.71 16.65
N GLY A 140 -6.70 2.40 16.86
CA GLY A 140 -7.95 1.72 16.53
C GLY A 140 -8.11 1.39 15.03
N VAL A 141 -7.07 1.58 14.23
CA VAL A 141 -7.04 1.20 12.82
C VAL A 141 -6.15 -0.04 12.64
N ILE A 142 -6.68 -1.06 11.98
CA ILE A 142 -5.94 -2.29 11.67
C ILE A 142 -5.15 -2.07 10.39
N LEU A 143 -3.87 -2.36 10.44
CA LEU A 143 -2.94 -2.30 9.33
C LEU A 143 -2.50 -3.72 8.99
N ARG A 144 -2.78 -4.19 7.77
CA ARG A 144 -2.44 -5.52 7.29
C ARG A 144 -2.21 -5.55 5.79
N HIS A 145 -1.67 -6.64 5.28
CA HIS A 145 -1.45 -6.76 3.84
C HIS A 145 -2.77 -6.89 3.08
N MET A 146 -3.58 -7.86 3.39
CA MET A 146 -4.82 -8.16 2.66
C MET A 146 -6.06 -7.86 3.49
N ALA A 147 -7.01 -7.12 2.91
CA ALA A 147 -8.28 -6.80 3.54
C ALA A 147 -9.03 -8.07 3.98
N LYS A 148 -9.42 -8.15 5.25
CA LYS A 148 -10.08 -9.32 5.80
C LYS A 148 -11.59 -9.26 5.52
N LYS A 149 -12.10 -10.27 4.81
CA LYS A 149 -13.53 -10.37 4.53
C LYS A 149 -14.36 -10.35 5.81
N GLY A 150 -15.39 -9.50 5.83
CA GLY A 150 -16.31 -9.38 6.98
C GLY A 150 -15.76 -8.55 8.15
N GLU A 151 -14.56 -7.94 8.04
CA GLU A 151 -14.06 -7.00 9.04
C GLU A 151 -14.96 -5.74 9.06
N THR A 152 -15.31 -5.30 10.25
CA THR A 152 -16.15 -4.11 10.46
C THR A 152 -15.39 -2.94 11.08
N ARG A 153 -14.22 -3.21 11.68
CA ARG A 153 -13.35 -2.18 12.25
C ARG A 153 -12.62 -1.42 11.14
N PRO A 154 -12.15 -0.21 11.41
CA PRO A 154 -11.29 0.52 10.49
C PRO A 154 -10.05 -0.29 10.10
N GLU A 155 -9.76 -0.36 8.81
CA GLU A 155 -8.67 -1.19 8.26
C GLU A 155 -8.00 -0.48 7.09
N LEU A 156 -6.67 -0.54 7.05
CA LEU A 156 -5.87 -0.16 5.89
C LEU A 156 -5.10 -1.37 5.36
N SER A 157 -5.12 -1.58 4.04
CA SER A 157 -4.48 -2.74 3.41
C SER A 157 -3.92 -2.42 2.01
N GLY A 158 -3.17 -3.37 1.43
CA GLY A 158 -2.65 -3.38 0.07
C GLY A 158 -3.20 -4.52 -0.77
N HIS A 159 -2.31 -5.32 -1.38
CA HIS A 159 -2.53 -6.58 -2.09
C HIS A 159 -3.19 -6.46 -3.47
N PHE A 160 -4.27 -5.72 -3.61
CA PHE A 160 -5.09 -5.70 -4.85
C PHE A 160 -4.56 -4.74 -5.92
N HIS A 161 -3.66 -3.83 -5.59
CA HIS A 161 -3.10 -2.81 -6.49
C HIS A 161 -4.17 -2.06 -7.30
N PRO A 162 -5.19 -1.46 -6.68
CA PRO A 162 -6.33 -0.92 -7.40
C PRO A 162 -5.96 0.20 -8.37
N ARG A 163 -6.53 0.13 -9.57
CA ARG A 163 -6.38 1.14 -10.63
C ARG A 163 -7.74 1.55 -11.15
N LEU A 164 -8.01 2.85 -11.10
CA LEU A 164 -9.18 3.44 -11.71
C LEU A 164 -8.97 3.58 -13.22
N GLN A 165 -9.92 3.10 -14.01
CA GLN A 165 -9.98 3.32 -15.43
C GLN A 165 -11.17 4.22 -15.75
N VAL A 166 -10.90 5.35 -16.39
CA VAL A 166 -11.92 6.29 -16.87
C VAL A 166 -11.68 6.63 -18.33
N THR A 167 -12.74 6.95 -19.04
CA THR A 167 -12.66 7.46 -20.41
C THR A 167 -13.02 8.94 -20.40
N VAL A 168 -12.07 9.79 -20.75
CA VAL A 168 -12.26 11.25 -20.85
C VAL A 168 -11.93 11.68 -22.27
N GLN A 169 -12.86 12.35 -22.93
CA GLN A 169 -12.70 12.80 -24.34
C GLN A 169 -12.21 11.68 -25.29
N ARG A 170 -12.82 10.49 -25.19
CA ARG A 170 -12.47 9.28 -25.93
C ARG A 170 -11.06 8.72 -25.64
N ARG A 171 -10.35 9.22 -24.63
CA ARG A 171 -9.06 8.70 -24.20
C ARG A 171 -9.24 7.85 -22.93
N ARG A 172 -8.73 6.63 -22.98
CA ARG A 172 -8.66 5.74 -21.82
C ARG A 172 -7.53 6.19 -20.91
N ILE A 173 -7.87 6.59 -19.69
CA ILE A 173 -6.93 6.98 -18.65
C ILE A 173 -6.98 5.93 -17.56
N VAL A 174 -5.82 5.39 -17.18
CA VAL A 174 -5.67 4.47 -16.06
C VAL A 174 -4.79 5.11 -15.00
N ARG A 175 -5.27 5.19 -13.77
CA ARG A 175 -4.53 5.77 -12.63
C ARG A 175 -4.58 4.82 -11.42
N PRO A 176 -3.47 4.64 -10.69
CA PRO A 176 -3.53 4.06 -9.36
C PRO A 176 -4.48 4.88 -8.48
N CYS A 177 -5.24 4.21 -7.63
CA CYS A 177 -6.21 4.87 -6.75
C CYS A 177 -6.28 4.14 -5.41
N ALA A 178 -6.62 4.84 -4.34
CA ALA A 178 -7.09 4.18 -3.14
C ALA A 178 -8.57 3.81 -3.32
N VAL A 179 -8.99 2.67 -2.74
CA VAL A 179 -10.40 2.28 -2.72
C VAL A 179 -10.87 2.29 -1.27
N VAL A 180 -11.93 3.05 -1.00
CA VAL A 180 -12.43 3.27 0.36
C VAL A 180 -13.88 2.79 0.46
N SER A 181 -14.17 1.97 1.47
CA SER A 181 -15.55 1.70 1.88
C SER A 181 -16.00 2.69 2.94
N ALA A 182 -17.29 2.99 2.97
CA ALA A 182 -17.91 3.77 4.01
C ALA A 182 -19.01 2.93 4.67
N ASN A 183 -18.96 2.89 6.01
CA ASN A 183 -19.96 2.29 6.86
C ASN A 183 -20.44 3.32 7.88
N GLU A 184 -21.63 3.13 8.40
CA GLU A 184 -22.14 3.84 9.54
C GLU A 184 -22.38 2.82 10.66
N ASN A 185 -21.77 3.05 11.79
CA ASN A 185 -21.91 2.19 12.96
C ASN A 185 -23.25 2.43 13.64
N ALA A 186 -23.66 1.52 14.53
CA ALA A 186 -24.93 1.65 15.27
C ALA A 186 -25.02 2.91 16.14
N ASP A 187 -23.88 3.49 16.52
CA ASP A 187 -23.78 4.75 17.29
C ASP A 187 -23.73 6.00 16.40
N GLY A 188 -23.93 5.86 15.08
CA GLY A 188 -23.87 6.96 14.11
C GLY A 188 -22.45 7.38 13.72
N SER A 189 -21.40 6.78 14.29
CA SER A 189 -20.03 7.04 13.86
C SER A 189 -19.76 6.42 12.49
N ARG A 190 -18.84 7.06 11.74
CA ARG A 190 -18.44 6.55 10.42
C ARG A 190 -17.20 5.71 10.54
N SER A 191 -17.32 4.46 10.16
CA SER A 191 -16.18 3.57 9.96
C SER A 191 -15.98 3.31 8.47
N GLY A 192 -14.86 2.69 8.14
CA GLY A 192 -14.57 2.31 6.77
C GLY A 192 -13.27 1.53 6.68
N ARG A 193 -13.04 0.97 5.51
CA ARG A 193 -11.81 0.25 5.20
C ARG A 193 -11.21 0.80 3.91
N MET A 194 -9.89 0.81 3.83
CA MET A 194 -9.17 1.39 2.70
C MET A 194 -8.16 0.41 2.14
N ILE A 195 -8.15 0.25 0.82
CA ILE A 195 -7.12 -0.49 0.09
C ILE A 195 -6.25 0.52 -0.66
N LEU A 196 -4.95 0.51 -0.39
CA LEU A 196 -3.99 1.39 -1.05
C LEU A 196 -3.59 0.85 -2.43
N PRO A 197 -3.23 1.72 -3.38
CA PRO A 197 -2.58 1.29 -4.61
C PRO A 197 -1.15 0.82 -4.33
N ALA A 198 -0.63 -0.07 -5.17
CA ALA A 198 0.77 -0.46 -5.09
C ALA A 198 1.70 0.74 -5.27
N PHE A 199 2.67 0.85 -4.38
CA PHE A 199 3.65 1.94 -4.36
C PHE A 199 4.83 1.67 -5.29
N GLY A 200 5.23 0.41 -5.43
CA GLY A 200 6.41 -0.01 -6.18
C GLY A 200 6.44 0.50 -7.62
N ALA A 201 7.62 0.77 -8.12
CA ALA A 201 7.84 1.33 -9.46
C ALA A 201 7.36 0.40 -10.57
N LEU A 202 7.61 -0.89 -10.45
CA LEU A 202 7.30 -1.91 -11.45
C LEU A 202 6.08 -2.76 -11.05
N THR A 203 4.96 -2.10 -10.71
CA THR A 203 3.74 -2.79 -10.31
C THR A 203 2.63 -2.62 -11.34
N ALA A 204 1.99 -3.72 -11.70
CA ALA A 204 0.71 -3.72 -12.39
C ALA A 204 -0.43 -3.49 -11.39
N GLY A 205 -1.67 -3.75 -11.76
CA GLY A 205 -2.81 -3.68 -10.85
C GLY A 205 -4.10 -4.07 -11.56
N MET A 206 -5.14 -4.34 -10.76
CA MET A 206 -6.46 -4.70 -11.25
C MET A 206 -7.41 -3.49 -11.28
N SER A 207 -8.54 -3.65 -11.94
CA SER A 207 -9.58 -2.62 -11.92
C SER A 207 -10.05 -2.35 -10.50
N ALA A 208 -10.19 -1.08 -10.12
CA ALA A 208 -10.75 -0.72 -8.83
C ALA A 208 -12.20 -1.23 -8.64
N ALA A 209 -12.93 -1.45 -9.73
CA ALA A 209 -14.28 -2.03 -9.75
C ALA A 209 -14.27 -3.57 -9.84
N ASP A 210 -13.10 -4.22 -9.69
CA ASP A 210 -13.03 -5.67 -9.70
C ASP A 210 -13.87 -6.28 -8.56
N PRO A 211 -14.68 -7.32 -8.84
CA PRO A 211 -15.51 -7.97 -7.82
C PRO A 211 -14.71 -8.46 -6.60
N ALA A 212 -13.43 -8.81 -6.74
CA ALA A 212 -12.58 -9.23 -5.63
C ALA A 212 -12.36 -8.08 -4.64
N ILE A 213 -12.08 -6.87 -5.13
CA ILE A 213 -11.92 -5.66 -4.31
C ILE A 213 -13.24 -5.30 -3.64
N LEU A 214 -14.34 -5.24 -4.40
CA LEU A 214 -15.65 -4.88 -3.87
C LEU A 214 -16.10 -5.86 -2.79
N LYS A 215 -15.86 -7.15 -2.97
CA LYS A 215 -16.19 -8.21 -2.01
C LYS A 215 -15.30 -8.19 -0.77
N ALA A 216 -14.01 -7.86 -0.93
CA ALA A 216 -13.07 -7.74 0.20
C ALA A 216 -13.48 -6.61 1.14
N LEU A 217 -14.08 -5.53 0.64
CA LEU A 217 -14.52 -4.37 1.41
C LEU A 217 -15.95 -4.47 1.98
N GLN A 218 -16.64 -5.60 1.78
CA GLN A 218 -17.94 -5.83 2.41
C GLN A 218 -17.78 -6.30 3.88
N PRO A 219 -18.69 -5.88 4.80
CA PRO A 219 -19.90 -5.06 4.56
C PRO A 219 -19.58 -3.58 4.32
N ALA A 220 -20.34 -2.92 3.45
CA ALA A 220 -20.19 -1.51 3.16
C ALA A 220 -21.52 -0.92 2.64
N ARG A 221 -21.82 0.35 2.95
CA ARG A 221 -22.92 1.11 2.32
C ARG A 221 -22.50 1.75 1.00
N ALA A 222 -21.22 2.08 0.90
CA ALA A 222 -20.66 2.69 -0.31
C ALA A 222 -19.19 2.28 -0.47
N ILE A 223 -18.73 2.15 -1.72
CA ILE A 223 -17.33 1.94 -2.06
C ILE A 223 -16.97 2.92 -3.17
N ASP A 224 -15.91 3.68 -2.96
CA ASP A 224 -15.42 4.70 -3.89
C ASP A 224 -13.94 4.52 -4.20
N ALA A 225 -13.54 4.82 -5.44
CA ALA A 225 -12.15 5.05 -5.79
C ALA A 225 -11.77 6.51 -5.56
N LEU A 226 -10.59 6.73 -4.97
CA LEU A 226 -10.05 8.03 -4.64
C LEU A 226 -8.77 8.27 -5.42
N VAL A 227 -8.72 9.38 -6.15
CA VAL A 227 -7.55 9.80 -6.91
C VAL A 227 -7.17 11.22 -6.52
N PRO A 228 -5.98 11.45 -5.96
CA PRO A 228 -5.47 12.81 -5.79
C PRO A 228 -5.09 13.37 -7.16
N ALA A 229 -5.63 14.53 -7.51
CA ALA A 229 -5.38 15.19 -8.77
C ALA A 229 -5.39 16.72 -8.59
N ALA A 230 -4.31 17.39 -8.98
CA ALA A 230 -4.18 18.85 -8.95
C ALA A 230 -4.59 19.49 -7.58
N GLY A 231 -4.14 18.89 -6.48
CA GLY A 231 -4.42 19.37 -5.12
C GLY A 231 -5.84 19.11 -4.63
N ARG A 232 -6.64 18.34 -5.36
CA ARG A 232 -8.02 17.96 -5.01
C ARG A 232 -8.17 16.44 -4.96
N LEU A 233 -9.12 15.97 -4.17
CA LEU A 233 -9.50 14.56 -4.11
C LEU A 233 -10.68 14.32 -5.07
N ALA A 234 -10.40 13.63 -6.18
CA ALA A 234 -11.44 13.14 -7.08
C ALA A 234 -11.98 11.81 -6.53
N ARG A 235 -13.31 11.72 -6.42
CA ARG A 235 -14.02 10.56 -5.89
C ARG A 235 -14.89 9.96 -6.99
N PHE A 236 -14.77 8.66 -7.21
CA PHE A 236 -15.51 7.91 -8.23
C PHE A 236 -16.28 6.76 -7.58
N PRO A 237 -17.62 6.76 -7.64
CA PRO A 237 -18.42 5.68 -7.08
C PRO A 237 -18.18 4.38 -7.83
N LEU A 238 -17.89 3.30 -7.07
CA LEU A 238 -17.71 1.93 -7.60
C LEU A 238 -18.89 1.04 -7.25
N TRP A 239 -19.44 1.21 -6.04
CA TRP A 239 -20.56 0.40 -5.56
C TRP A 239 -21.39 1.19 -4.54
N ARG A 240 -22.69 0.91 -4.51
CA ARG A 240 -23.64 1.44 -3.54
C ARG A 240 -24.57 0.32 -3.08
N GLU A 241 -24.93 0.33 -1.80
CA GLU A 241 -26.00 -0.49 -1.27
C GLU A 241 -27.33 -0.09 -1.93
N ALA A 242 -28.14 -1.10 -2.34
CA ALA A 242 -29.47 -0.82 -2.84
C ALA A 242 -30.34 -0.27 -1.72
N ALA A 243 -31.12 0.78 -2.02
CA ALA A 243 -32.06 1.38 -1.07
C ALA A 243 -33.26 0.47 -0.79
#